data_5ec42595329660df68a188c1869d9c14
#
_entry.id   5ec42595329660df68a188c1869d9c14
#
_cell.length_a   1.000
_cell.length_b   1.000
_cell.length_c   1.000
_cell.angle_alpha   90.00
_cell.angle_beta   90.00
_cell.angle_gamma   90.00
#
_symmetry.space_group_name_H-M   'P 1'
#
loop_
_entity.id
_entity.type
_entity.pdbx_description
1 polymer ?
#
loop_
_entity_poly.entity_id
_entity_poly.type
_entity_poly.pdbx_seq_one_letter_code
_entity_poly.pdbx_strand_id
1 'polypeptide(L)'
;MDAIKSYILRHGLRPGDHLPTESALCADLGVSRSSVREALRKLQALDIVTVRQGSGSYVGDMSLQPLVETLVLRAALDDINGVQSLHSIVETRHALDLGIALPLTRAMKGTSNPQLWELVNTMT
;
A
#
# COMPACT_ATOMS: atom_id res chain seq x y z
N MET A 1 8.88 1.07 12.94
CA MET A 1 7.98 1.02 11.76
C MET A 1 6.57 0.58 12.16
N ASP A 2 6.42 -0.55 12.81
CA ASP A 2 5.10 -1.11 13.16
C ASP A 2 4.31 -0.26 14.16
N ALA A 3 4.99 0.45 15.05
CA ALA A 3 4.35 1.36 16.00
C ALA A 3 3.59 2.52 15.32
N ILE A 4 4.14 3.09 14.23
CA ILE A 4 3.47 4.16 13.47
C ILE A 4 2.29 3.59 12.68
N LYS A 5 2.42 2.40 12.08
CA LYS A 5 1.30 1.71 11.42
C LYS A 5 0.17 1.44 12.41
N SER A 6 0.52 0.92 13.60
CA SER A 6 -0.46 0.69 14.67
C SER A 6 -1.11 1.99 15.16
N TYR A 7 -0.37 3.09 15.16
CA TYR A 7 -0.92 4.41 15.48
C TYR A 7 -1.98 4.82 14.45
N ILE A 8 -1.66 4.74 13.15
CA ILE A 8 -2.58 5.05 12.04
C ILE A 8 -3.88 4.23 12.18
N LEU A 9 -3.75 2.92 12.39
CA LEU A 9 -4.90 2.02 12.49
C LEU A 9 -5.75 2.29 13.75
N ARG A 10 -5.13 2.49 14.90
CA ARG A 10 -5.85 2.74 16.17
C ARG A 10 -6.61 4.05 16.16
N HIS A 11 -6.11 5.07 15.48
CA HIS A 11 -6.75 6.38 15.38
C HIS A 11 -7.65 6.50 14.15
N GLY A 12 -7.76 5.44 13.33
CA GLY A 12 -8.60 5.41 12.12
C GLY A 12 -8.21 6.46 11.09
N LEU A 13 -6.92 6.82 11.03
CA LEU A 13 -6.42 7.84 10.10
C LEU A 13 -6.52 7.33 8.66
N ARG A 14 -6.87 8.23 7.76
CA ARG A 14 -7.06 7.96 6.33
C ARG A 14 -5.97 8.64 5.50
N PRO A 15 -5.78 8.22 4.24
CA PRO A 15 -4.91 8.93 3.30
C PRO A 15 -5.21 10.43 3.28
N GLY A 16 -4.15 11.24 3.42
CA GLY A 16 -4.21 12.68 3.51
C GLY A 16 -4.35 13.25 4.93
N ASP A 17 -4.65 12.45 5.94
CA ASP A 17 -4.73 12.91 7.33
C ASP A 17 -3.33 13.24 7.89
N HIS A 18 -3.29 14.23 8.76
CA HIS A 18 -2.07 14.69 9.41
C HIS A 18 -1.58 13.67 10.43
N LEU A 19 -0.30 13.32 10.38
CA LEU A 19 0.35 12.57 11.45
C LEU A 19 0.86 13.53 12.53
N PRO A 20 0.97 13.07 13.80
CA PRO A 20 1.60 13.86 14.84
C PRO A 20 3.03 14.25 14.47
N THR A 21 3.52 15.33 15.08
CA THR A 21 4.91 15.75 14.92
C THR A 21 5.88 14.68 15.40
N GLU A 22 7.12 14.70 14.89
CA GLU A 22 8.17 13.78 15.36
C GLU A 22 8.30 13.77 16.89
N SER A 23 8.19 14.94 17.52
CA SER A 23 8.27 15.06 18.98
C SER A 23 7.09 14.40 19.69
N ALA A 24 5.87 14.55 19.17
CA ALA A 24 4.70 13.90 19.70
C ALA A 24 4.77 12.38 19.52
N LEU A 25 5.20 11.91 18.34
CA LEU A 25 5.42 10.48 18.10
C LEU A 25 6.49 9.88 19.02
N CYS A 26 7.56 10.62 19.32
CA CYS A 26 8.56 10.18 20.29
C CYS A 26 7.97 10.01 21.69
N ALA A 27 7.16 10.97 22.12
CA ALA A 27 6.50 10.92 23.43
C ALA A 27 5.49 9.77 23.53
N ASP A 28 4.63 9.63 22.52
CA ASP A 28 3.57 8.61 22.49
C ASP A 28 4.10 7.19 22.38
N LEU A 29 5.19 7.00 21.61
CA LEU A 29 5.75 5.68 21.31
C LEU A 29 6.92 5.31 22.22
N GLY A 30 7.43 6.24 23.02
CA GLY A 30 8.57 6.01 23.91
C GLY A 30 9.89 5.71 23.19
N VAL A 31 10.09 6.28 21.99
CA VAL A 31 11.26 6.03 21.15
C VAL A 31 12.03 7.29 20.81
N SER A 32 13.30 7.15 20.39
CA SER A 32 14.16 8.29 20.02
C SER A 32 13.72 8.96 18.72
N ARG A 33 14.10 10.23 18.55
CA ARG A 33 13.84 10.99 17.32
C ARG A 33 14.46 10.33 16.08
N SER A 34 15.66 9.76 16.21
CA SER A 34 16.32 9.05 15.12
C SER A 34 15.51 7.84 14.67
N SER A 35 14.97 7.08 15.62
CA SER A 35 14.10 5.93 15.33
C SER A 35 12.80 6.33 14.65
N VAL A 36 12.17 7.44 15.08
CA VAL A 36 10.96 7.98 14.42
C VAL A 36 11.27 8.41 13.00
N ARG A 37 12.35 9.16 12.77
CA ARG A 37 12.76 9.61 11.43
C ARG A 37 13.05 8.45 10.49
N GLU A 38 13.76 7.45 10.97
CA GLU A 38 14.07 6.27 10.18
C GLU A 38 12.79 5.50 9.83
N ALA A 39 11.88 5.34 10.79
CA ALA A 39 10.59 4.71 10.55
C ALA A 39 9.75 5.49 9.53
N LEU A 40 9.68 6.82 9.63
CA LEU A 40 8.97 7.66 8.67
C LEU A 40 9.57 7.55 7.26
N ARG A 41 10.91 7.54 7.12
CA ARG A 41 11.57 7.35 5.82
C ARG A 41 11.24 5.99 5.19
N LYS A 42 11.25 4.91 5.99
CA LYS A 42 10.87 3.57 5.52
C LYS A 42 9.41 3.51 5.09
N LEU A 43 8.51 4.15 5.83
CA LEU A 43 7.10 4.22 5.50
C LEU A 43 6.83 5.11 4.28
N GLN A 44 7.63 6.16 4.08
CA GLN A 44 7.57 7.00 2.89
C GLN A 44 8.00 6.23 1.63
N ALA A 45 9.03 5.40 1.72
CA ALA A 45 9.44 4.54 0.61
C ALA A 45 8.37 3.51 0.20
N LEU A 46 7.44 3.18 1.11
CA LEU A 46 6.30 2.30 0.87
C LEU A 46 4.99 3.06 0.56
N ASP A 47 5.07 4.38 0.37
CA ASP A 47 3.91 5.24 0.12
C ASP A 47 2.83 5.22 1.22
N ILE A 48 3.21 4.75 2.43
CA ILE A 48 2.33 4.72 3.61
C ILE A 48 2.30 6.08 4.31
N VAL A 49 3.38 6.86 4.18
CA VAL A 49 3.52 8.21 4.74
C VAL A 49 4.04 9.14 3.66
N THR A 50 3.53 10.36 3.63
CA THR A 50 4.04 11.46 2.80
C THR A 50 4.59 12.55 3.70
N VAL A 51 5.83 12.97 3.47
CA VAL A 51 6.45 14.10 4.18
C VAL A 51 6.43 15.32 3.27
N ARG A 52 5.80 16.40 3.73
CA ARG A 52 5.77 17.68 3.02
C ARG A 52 6.66 18.66 3.74
N GLN A 53 7.65 19.18 3.03
CA GLN A 53 8.63 20.10 3.61
C GLN A 53 7.93 21.33 4.18
N GLY A 54 8.22 21.66 5.44
CA GLY A 54 7.59 22.77 6.15
C GLY A 54 6.15 22.56 6.63
N SER A 55 5.49 21.46 6.22
CA SER A 55 4.08 21.18 6.54
C SER A 55 3.87 19.95 7.42
N GLY A 56 4.88 19.07 7.55
CA GLY A 56 4.81 17.89 8.39
C GLY A 56 4.61 16.57 7.63
N SER A 57 4.17 15.56 8.37
CA SER A 57 3.93 14.22 7.83
C SER A 57 2.44 13.92 7.75
N TYR A 58 2.04 13.20 6.72
CA TYR A 58 0.67 12.82 6.42
C TYR A 58 0.58 11.32 6.15
N VAL A 59 -0.59 10.74 6.31
CA VAL A 59 -0.87 9.39 5.81
C VAL A 59 -0.81 9.44 4.28
N GLY A 60 0.00 8.59 3.67
CA GLY A 60 0.17 8.49 2.22
C GLY A 60 -1.00 7.78 1.54
N ASP A 61 -1.00 7.79 0.22
CA ASP A 61 -2.07 7.18 -0.59
C ASP A 61 -2.01 5.65 -0.58
N MET A 62 -0.93 5.07 -0.03
CA MET A 62 -0.69 3.62 0.01
C MET A 62 -0.82 2.99 -1.39
N SER A 63 -0.27 3.66 -2.40
CA SER A 63 -0.27 3.17 -3.77
C SER A 63 0.49 1.83 -3.87
N LEU A 64 0.17 1.04 -4.88
CA LEU A 64 0.90 -0.19 -5.17
C LEU A 64 2.16 0.05 -6.01
N GLN A 65 2.48 1.31 -6.31
CA GLN A 65 3.62 1.68 -7.15
C GLN A 65 4.96 1.10 -6.66
N PRO A 66 5.32 1.17 -5.36
CA PRO A 66 6.57 0.58 -4.87
C PRO A 66 6.64 -0.95 -5.08
N LEU A 67 5.50 -1.62 -4.99
CA LEU A 67 5.41 -3.06 -5.27
C LEU A 67 5.62 -3.33 -6.77
N VAL A 68 4.97 -2.56 -7.63
CA VAL A 68 5.09 -2.68 -9.09
C VAL A 68 6.54 -2.46 -9.52
N GLU A 69 7.20 -1.40 -9.02
CA GLU A 69 8.61 -1.12 -9.32
C GLU A 69 9.53 -2.28 -8.92
N THR A 70 9.29 -2.86 -7.75
CA THR A 70 10.06 -4.02 -7.28
C THR A 70 9.84 -5.23 -8.20
N LEU A 71 8.61 -5.50 -8.62
CA LEU A 71 8.29 -6.60 -9.54
C LEU A 71 8.91 -6.40 -10.93
N VAL A 72 8.86 -5.18 -11.45
CA VAL A 72 9.48 -4.83 -12.75
C VAL A 72 10.99 -5.00 -12.69
N LEU A 73 11.64 -4.49 -11.64
CA LEU A 73 13.07 -4.66 -11.45
C LEU A 73 13.46 -6.14 -11.34
N ARG A 74 12.72 -6.91 -10.56
CA ARG A 74 12.93 -8.34 -10.44
C ARG A 74 12.81 -9.04 -11.79
N ALA A 75 11.77 -8.75 -12.55
CA ALA A 75 11.58 -9.32 -13.90
C ALA A 75 12.73 -8.97 -14.84
N ALA A 76 13.27 -7.75 -14.75
CA ALA A 76 14.41 -7.31 -15.57
C ALA A 76 15.75 -7.96 -15.19
N LEU A 77 15.92 -8.33 -13.90
CA LEU A 77 17.13 -9.00 -13.41
C LEU A 77 17.14 -10.51 -13.69
N ASP A 78 15.98 -11.11 -13.92
CA ASP A 78 15.79 -12.56 -14.09
C ASP A 78 15.95 -13.02 -15.56
N ASP A 79 16.91 -12.47 -16.28
CA ASP A 79 17.21 -12.81 -17.70
C ASP A 79 17.52 -14.32 -17.90
N ILE A 80 17.91 -15.03 -16.84
CA ILE A 80 18.28 -16.45 -16.86
C ILE A 80 17.13 -17.36 -16.38
N ASN A 81 16.18 -16.85 -15.58
CA ASN A 81 15.08 -17.59 -14.97
C ASN A 81 13.69 -16.98 -15.25
N GLY A 82 13.50 -16.34 -16.38
CA GLY A 82 12.29 -15.57 -16.72
C GLY A 82 10.96 -16.30 -16.48
N VAL A 83 10.93 -17.63 -16.65
CA VAL A 83 9.73 -18.45 -16.39
C VAL A 83 9.40 -18.48 -14.89
N GLN A 84 10.40 -18.58 -14.04
CA GLN A 84 10.20 -18.66 -12.58
C GLN A 84 9.77 -17.31 -11.98
N SER A 85 10.27 -16.21 -12.55
CA SER A 85 9.84 -14.85 -12.19
C SER A 85 8.40 -14.58 -12.62
N LEU A 86 8.05 -14.96 -13.84
CA LEU A 86 6.65 -14.88 -14.32
C LEU A 86 5.71 -15.70 -13.47
N HIS A 87 6.08 -16.91 -13.07
CA HIS A 87 5.29 -17.76 -12.19
C HIS A 87 5.00 -17.06 -10.85
N SER A 88 6.04 -16.49 -10.20
CA SER A 88 5.88 -15.75 -8.94
C SER A 88 4.99 -14.51 -9.08
N ILE A 89 5.06 -13.80 -10.21
CA ILE A 89 4.19 -12.64 -10.49
C ILE A 89 2.75 -13.09 -10.64
N VAL A 90 2.50 -14.18 -11.37
CA VAL A 90 1.16 -14.75 -11.56
C VAL A 90 0.59 -15.26 -10.25
N GLU A 91 1.37 -15.96 -9.42
CA GLU A 91 0.95 -16.39 -8.09
C GLU A 91 0.59 -15.21 -7.18
N THR A 92 1.41 -14.14 -7.19
CA THR A 92 1.14 -12.91 -6.42
C THR A 92 -0.16 -12.27 -6.88
N ARG A 93 -0.38 -12.14 -8.19
CA ARG A 93 -1.64 -11.65 -8.76
C ARG A 93 -2.82 -12.50 -8.31
N HIS A 94 -2.70 -13.82 -8.40
CA HIS A 94 -3.76 -14.74 -8.00
C HIS A 94 -4.10 -14.62 -6.52
N ALA A 95 -3.10 -14.51 -5.66
CA ALA A 95 -3.29 -14.29 -4.22
C ALA A 95 -4.00 -12.96 -3.92
N LEU A 96 -3.66 -11.89 -4.65
CA LEU A 96 -4.33 -10.59 -4.55
C LEU A 96 -5.78 -10.67 -5.03
N ASP A 97 -6.03 -11.30 -6.17
CA ASP A 97 -7.38 -11.47 -6.73
C ASP A 97 -8.29 -12.23 -5.75
N LEU A 98 -7.80 -13.32 -5.16
CA LEU A 98 -8.52 -14.08 -4.13
C LEU A 98 -8.75 -13.26 -2.85
N GLY A 99 -7.75 -12.49 -2.40
CA GLY A 99 -7.85 -11.64 -1.21
C GLY A 99 -8.85 -10.50 -1.37
N ILE A 100 -9.00 -9.98 -2.58
CA ILE A 100 -9.88 -8.85 -2.90
C ILE A 100 -11.32 -9.31 -3.24
N ALA A 101 -11.49 -10.51 -3.77
CA ALA A 101 -12.77 -10.99 -4.29
C ALA A 101 -13.91 -10.88 -3.27
N LEU A 102 -13.73 -11.35 -2.06
CA LEU A 102 -14.76 -11.32 -1.02
C LEU A 102 -15.06 -9.92 -0.48
N PRO A 103 -14.06 -9.07 -0.13
CA PRO A 103 -14.31 -7.67 0.21
C PRO A 103 -15.00 -6.90 -0.91
N LEU A 104 -14.58 -7.10 -2.15
CA LEU A 104 -15.16 -6.43 -3.33
C LEU A 104 -16.63 -6.82 -3.53
N THR A 105 -16.94 -8.11 -3.49
CA THR A 105 -18.34 -8.59 -3.64
C THR A 105 -19.24 -8.08 -2.52
N ARG A 106 -18.72 -7.95 -1.30
CA ARG A 106 -19.48 -7.36 -0.18
C ARG A 106 -19.71 -5.87 -0.38
N ALA A 107 -18.69 -5.13 -0.82
CA ALA A 107 -18.78 -3.69 -1.07
C ALA A 107 -19.73 -3.36 -2.24
N MET A 108 -19.79 -4.24 -3.25
CA MET A 108 -20.63 -4.06 -4.44
C MET A 108 -22.00 -4.71 -4.34
N LYS A 109 -22.34 -5.30 -3.20
CA LYS A 109 -23.65 -5.94 -3.00
C LYS A 109 -24.78 -4.92 -3.20
N GLY A 110 -25.69 -5.20 -4.13
CA GLY A 110 -26.82 -4.33 -4.49
C GLY A 110 -26.47 -3.17 -5.43
N THR A 111 -25.23 -3.10 -5.92
CA THR A 111 -24.84 -2.16 -6.99
C THR A 111 -24.91 -2.85 -8.35
N SER A 112 -25.19 -2.07 -9.40
CA SER A 112 -25.10 -2.52 -10.80
C SER A 112 -24.04 -1.70 -11.52
N ASN A 113 -23.16 -2.37 -12.26
CA ASN A 113 -22.18 -1.70 -13.10
C ASN A 113 -22.45 -2.04 -14.58
N PRO A 114 -23.12 -1.15 -15.33
CA PRO A 114 -23.47 -1.38 -16.73
C PRO A 114 -22.25 -1.64 -17.62
N GLN A 115 -21.12 -0.99 -17.34
CA GLN A 115 -19.88 -1.18 -18.12
C GLN A 115 -19.31 -2.58 -17.96
N LEU A 116 -19.38 -3.17 -16.76
CA LEU A 116 -18.98 -4.55 -16.54
C LEU A 116 -19.89 -5.54 -17.29
N TRP A 117 -21.20 -5.28 -17.31
CA TRP A 117 -22.14 -6.11 -18.06
C TRP A 117 -21.86 -6.06 -19.57
N GLU A 118 -21.56 -4.88 -20.09
CA GLU A 118 -21.20 -4.72 -21.51
C GLU A 118 -19.92 -5.49 -21.85
N LEU A 119 -18.90 -5.43 -20.99
CA LEU A 119 -17.66 -6.20 -21.17
C LEU A 119 -17.91 -7.70 -21.14
N VAL A 120 -18.69 -8.20 -20.19
CA VAL A 120 -19.04 -9.63 -20.10
C VAL A 120 -19.77 -10.09 -21.35
N ASN A 121 -20.73 -9.30 -21.86
CA ASN A 121 -21.49 -9.63 -23.07
C ASN A 121 -20.64 -9.62 -24.35
N THR A 122 -19.55 -8.85 -24.39
CA THR A 122 -18.62 -8.83 -25.52
C THR A 122 -17.62 -9.99 -25.50
N MET A 123 -17.43 -10.65 -24.35
CA MET A 123 -16.55 -11.80 -24.19
C MET A 123 -17.24 -13.15 -24.50
N THR A 124 -18.53 -13.15 -24.70
CA THR A 124 -19.35 -14.34 -25.07
C THR A 124 -19.60 -14.35 -26.56
#